data_5fd21a7c877d7c12b638a21b38f8ed85
#
_entry.id   5fd21a7c877d7c12b638a21b38f8ed85
#
_cell.length_a   1.000
_cell.length_b   1.000
_cell.length_c   1.000
_cell.angle_alpha   90.00
_cell.angle_beta   90.00
_cell.angle_gamma   90.00
#
_symmetry.space_group_name_H-M   'P 1'
#
loop_
_entity.id
_entity.type
_entity.pdbx_description
1 polymer ?
#
loop_
_entity_poly.entity_id
_entity_poly.type
_entity_poly.pdbx_seq_one_letter_code
_entity_poly.pdbx_strand_id
1 'polypeptide(L)' 'MPPEYNIRSVDRALAVLDCYDLEHTSFSLVELAKKIELSASTTLRLVTTLENRN' A
#
# COMPACT_ATOMS: atom_id res chain seq x y z
N MET A 1 13.05 8.93 -16.43
CA MET A 1 13.37 9.23 -15.03
C MET A 1 14.28 8.14 -14.46
N PRO A 2 15.38 8.53 -13.83
CA PRO A 2 16.30 7.52 -13.31
C PRO A 2 15.65 6.66 -12.20
N PRO A 3 15.94 5.34 -12.18
CA PRO A 3 15.36 4.45 -11.17
C PRO A 3 15.73 4.82 -9.73
N GLU A 4 16.86 5.49 -9.52
CA GLU A 4 17.29 5.87 -8.18
C GLU A 4 16.44 6.99 -7.57
N TYR A 5 15.59 7.65 -8.37
CA TYR A 5 14.68 8.68 -7.86
C TYR A 5 13.35 8.09 -7.40
N ASN A 6 13.42 6.95 -6.79
CA ASN A 6 12.23 6.28 -6.29
C ASN A 6 11.90 6.80 -4.89
N ILE A 7 10.72 7.40 -4.74
CA ILE A 7 10.24 7.85 -3.43
C ILE A 7 9.52 6.69 -2.77
N ARG A 8 10.10 6.15 -1.71
CA ARG A 8 9.64 4.91 -1.09
C ARG A 8 8.21 4.99 -0.59
N SER A 9 7.81 6.11 0.01
CA SER A 9 6.45 6.24 0.52
C SER A 9 5.42 6.23 -0.61
N VAL A 10 5.73 6.86 -1.73
CA VAL A 10 4.84 6.83 -2.89
C VAL A 10 4.78 5.44 -3.49
N ASP A 11 5.94 4.80 -3.61
CA ASP A 11 6.03 3.44 -4.14
C ASP A 11 5.19 2.47 -3.31
N ARG A 12 5.27 2.59 -1.98
CA ARG A 12 4.52 1.72 -1.08
C ARG A 12 3.02 1.98 -1.13
N ALA A 13 2.61 3.24 -1.27
CA ALA A 13 1.20 3.57 -1.44
C ALA A 13 0.65 2.95 -2.72
N LEU A 14 1.41 3.01 -3.81
CA LEU A 14 1.01 2.39 -5.07
C LEU A 14 0.98 0.86 -4.95
N ALA A 15 1.90 0.28 -4.17
CA ALA A 15 1.89 -1.16 -3.93
C ALA A 15 0.61 -1.60 -3.21
N VAL A 16 0.09 -0.77 -2.29
CA VAL A 16 -1.18 -1.05 -1.63
C VAL A 16 -2.29 -1.12 -2.68
N LEU A 17 -2.34 -0.16 -3.59
CA LEU A 17 -3.36 -0.15 -4.64
C LEU A 17 -3.22 -1.36 -5.56
N ASP A 18 -2.00 -1.77 -5.86
CA ASP A 18 -1.74 -2.91 -6.73
C ASP A 18 -2.21 -4.23 -6.13
N CYS A 19 -2.39 -4.30 -4.81
CA CYS A 19 -2.90 -5.50 -4.17
C CYS A 19 -4.37 -5.76 -4.48
N TYR A 20 -5.11 -4.72 -4.84
CA TYR A 20 -6.54 -4.84 -5.13
C TYR A 20 -6.77 -5.07 -6.61
N ASP A 21 -7.64 -6.02 -6.93
CA ASP A 21 -8.04 -6.31 -8.31
C ASP A 21 -9.48 -6.83 -8.31
N LEU A 22 -9.93 -7.35 -9.45
CA LEU A 22 -11.31 -7.82 -9.59
C LEU A 22 -11.61 -9.01 -8.68
N GLU A 23 -10.63 -9.82 -8.35
CA GLU A 23 -10.80 -10.99 -7.50
C GLU A 23 -10.52 -10.70 -6.04
N HIS A 24 -9.69 -9.68 -5.76
CA HIS A 24 -9.25 -9.34 -4.42
C HIS A 24 -9.62 -7.90 -4.13
N THR A 25 -10.87 -7.69 -3.74
CA THR A 25 -11.38 -6.34 -3.51
C THR A 25 -11.33 -5.91 -2.05
N SER A 26 -10.98 -6.83 -1.15
CA SER A 26 -10.78 -6.48 0.24
C SER A 26 -9.71 -7.35 0.87
N PHE A 27 -8.97 -6.76 1.81
CA PHE A 27 -7.93 -7.43 2.57
C PHE A 27 -8.04 -6.99 4.02
N SER A 28 -7.72 -7.91 4.95
CA SER A 28 -7.50 -7.48 6.32
C SER A 28 -6.17 -6.72 6.36
N LEU A 29 -6.01 -5.88 7.39
CA LEU A 29 -4.78 -5.11 7.55
C LEU A 29 -3.56 -6.03 7.64
N VAL A 30 -3.69 -7.15 8.34
CA VAL A 30 -2.59 -8.10 8.49
C VAL A 30 -2.22 -8.73 7.15
N GLU A 31 -3.22 -9.13 6.37
CA GLU A 31 -2.96 -9.71 5.05
C GLU A 31 -2.28 -8.71 4.12
N LEU A 32 -2.75 -7.47 4.12
CA LEU A 32 -2.18 -6.43 3.28
C LEU A 32 -0.73 -6.13 3.69
N ALA A 33 -0.48 -6.02 5.00
CA ALA A 33 0.85 -5.76 5.51
C ALA A 33 1.84 -6.83 5.07
N LYS A 34 1.42 -8.09 5.09
CA LYS A 34 2.25 -9.19 4.63
C LYS A 34 2.56 -9.10 3.14
N LYS A 35 1.56 -8.75 2.34
CA LYS A 35 1.75 -8.66 0.89
C LYS A 35 2.74 -7.58 0.50
N ILE A 36 2.70 -6.45 1.17
CA ILE A 36 3.60 -5.33 0.85
C ILE A 36 4.85 -5.32 1.72
N GLU A 37 5.01 -6.30 2.60
CA GLU A 37 6.20 -6.49 3.43
C GLU A 37 6.49 -5.30 4.35
N LEU A 38 5.44 -4.76 4.96
CA LEU A 38 5.56 -3.66 5.91
C LEU A 38 4.89 -4.04 7.22
N SER A 39 5.19 -3.27 8.27
CA SER A 39 4.52 -3.46 9.55
C SER A 39 3.04 -3.08 9.43
N ALA A 40 2.22 -3.62 10.34
CA ALA A 40 0.80 -3.30 10.34
C ALA A 40 0.55 -1.82 10.59
N SER A 41 1.33 -1.20 11.49
CA SER A 41 1.14 0.23 11.78
C SER A 41 1.47 1.11 10.57
N THR A 42 2.55 0.80 9.85
CA THR A 42 2.88 1.54 8.64
C THR A 42 1.82 1.34 7.56
N THR A 43 1.35 0.10 7.40
CA THR A 43 0.29 -0.21 6.44
C THR A 43 -0.99 0.55 6.77
N LEU A 44 -1.36 0.62 8.05
CA LEU A 44 -2.54 1.35 8.47
C LEU A 44 -2.44 2.83 8.11
N ARG A 45 -1.26 3.43 8.30
CA ARG A 45 -1.05 4.84 7.97
C ARG A 45 -1.20 5.09 6.47
N LEU A 46 -0.67 4.18 5.66
CA LEU A 46 -0.80 4.28 4.20
C LEU A 46 -2.26 4.17 3.77
N VAL A 47 -2.96 3.15 4.28
CA VAL A 47 -4.36 2.92 3.92
C VAL A 47 -5.23 4.10 4.35
N THR A 48 -5.03 4.59 5.56
CA THR A 48 -5.79 5.74 6.07
C THR A 48 -5.56 6.97 5.21
N THR A 49 -4.32 7.21 4.82
CA THR A 49 -3.99 8.34 3.95
C THR A 49 -4.68 8.24 2.60
N LEU A 50 -4.69 7.05 2.01
CA LEU A 50 -5.37 6.83 0.75
C LEU A 50 -6.87 7.03 0.86
N GLU A 51 -7.46 6.57 1.94
CA GLU A 51 -8.89 6.77 2.19
C GLU A 51 -9.24 8.25 2.36
N ASN A 52 -8.38 9.00 3.03
CA ASN A 52 -8.61 10.43 3.25
C ASN A 52 -8.55 11.23 1.95
N ARG A 53 -7.81 10.75 0.97
CA ARG A 53 -7.71 11.42 -0.33
C ARG A 53 -8.88 11.10 -1.23
N ASN A 54 -9.51 10.01 -1.01
CA ASN A 54 -10.58 9.55 -1.89
C ASN A 54 -11.96 10.03 -1.34
#